data_45c4c55bd2fd397a2abdf3fa4b65cff8
#
_entry.id   45c4c55bd2fd397a2abdf3fa4b65cff8
#
_cell.length_a   1.000
_cell.length_b   1.000
_cell.length_c   1.000
_cell.angle_alpha   90.00
_cell.angle_beta   90.00
_cell.angle_gamma   90.00
#
_symmetry.space_group_name_H-M   'P 1'
#
loop_
_entity.id
_entity.type
_entity.pdbx_description
1 polymer ?
#
loop_
_entity_poly.entity_id
_entity_poly.type
_entity_poly.pdbx_seq_one_letter_code
_entity_poly.pdbx_strand_id
1 'polypeptide(L)'
;FPRIINEDTKENIDKNLYSQINNFMEEVKLIEAKNYNTLFSQLYSLLEKYTWCIASDTQTKISDISLFDHLKTTSGLALASYIAHKENGKLEEGNKYGKSGNQFLLLAGDISGIQNFIYDGLKASNAAKILRGKSFFVKAISDVVTYNILKELKLDISNVVLSSGGKFYILASNTKNTIEKIEEIKRNLNKYLYNKFYGQLYFNLVHIEAKGQMIADEF
;
A
#
# COMPACT_ATOMS: atom_id res chain seq x y z
N PHE A 1 -17.52 15.81 -9.92
CA PHE A 1 -18.03 16.91 -9.10
C PHE A 1 -19.23 16.40 -8.31
N PRO A 2 -19.36 16.71 -7.00
CA PRO A 2 -20.52 16.31 -6.22
C PRO A 2 -21.80 16.92 -6.82
N ARG A 3 -22.79 16.06 -7.06
CA ARG A 3 -24.12 16.48 -7.54
C ARG A 3 -25.09 16.43 -6.38
N ILE A 4 -26.08 17.33 -6.37
CA ILE A 4 -27.19 17.26 -5.42
C ILE A 4 -28.01 16.00 -5.78
N ILE A 5 -28.17 15.11 -4.79
CA ILE A 5 -28.94 13.87 -4.94
C ILE A 5 -30.42 14.22 -4.75
N ASN A 6 -31.22 14.05 -5.79
CA ASN A 6 -32.69 14.07 -5.74
C ASN A 6 -33.25 12.63 -5.88
N GLU A 7 -34.52 12.43 -5.75
CA GLU A 7 -35.17 11.10 -5.81
C GLU A 7 -34.90 10.36 -7.13
N ASP A 8 -34.96 11.04 -8.28
CA ASP A 8 -34.63 10.45 -9.58
C ASP A 8 -33.15 10.01 -9.67
N THR A 9 -32.26 10.74 -9.00
CA THR A 9 -30.85 10.42 -8.94
C THR A 9 -30.61 9.16 -8.09
N LYS A 10 -31.41 8.96 -7.04
CA LYS A 10 -31.30 7.79 -6.15
C LYS A 10 -31.68 6.50 -6.88
N GLU A 11 -32.77 6.48 -7.63
CA GLU A 11 -33.18 5.30 -8.44
C GLU A 11 -32.12 4.94 -9.50
N ASN A 12 -31.51 5.93 -10.13
CA ASN A 12 -30.43 5.71 -11.09
C ASN A 12 -29.11 5.20 -10.41
N ILE A 13 -28.83 5.65 -9.19
CA ILE A 13 -27.67 5.16 -8.41
C ILE A 13 -27.88 3.68 -8.08
N ASP A 14 -29.06 3.29 -7.61
CA ASP A 14 -29.37 1.91 -7.26
C ASP A 14 -29.26 0.99 -8.48
N LYS A 15 -29.80 1.37 -9.63
CA LYS A 15 -29.65 0.61 -10.89
C LYS A 15 -28.20 0.46 -11.32
N ASN A 16 -27.42 1.52 -11.21
CA ASN A 16 -25.99 1.49 -11.53
C ASN A 16 -25.21 0.59 -10.56
N LEU A 17 -25.53 0.62 -9.27
CA LEU A 17 -24.89 -0.24 -8.26
C LEU A 17 -25.17 -1.73 -8.54
N TYR A 18 -26.42 -2.10 -8.82
CA TYR A 18 -26.76 -3.47 -9.22
C TYR A 18 -26.02 -3.93 -10.47
N SER A 19 -25.89 -3.07 -11.48
CA SER A 19 -25.12 -3.36 -12.68
C SER A 19 -23.62 -3.58 -12.35
N GLN A 20 -23.04 -2.74 -11.49
CA GLN A 20 -21.66 -2.88 -11.06
C GLN A 20 -21.43 -4.19 -10.28
N ILE A 21 -22.33 -4.55 -9.38
CA ILE A 21 -22.26 -5.82 -8.63
C ILE A 21 -22.31 -7.02 -9.60
N ASN A 22 -23.22 -7.01 -10.57
CA ASN A 22 -23.32 -8.07 -11.54
C ASN A 22 -22.04 -8.19 -12.39
N ASN A 23 -21.51 -7.07 -12.87
CA ASN A 23 -20.26 -7.05 -13.62
C ASN A 23 -19.08 -7.56 -12.77
N PHE A 24 -18.99 -7.16 -11.52
CA PHE A 24 -18.00 -7.68 -10.58
C PHE A 24 -18.09 -9.21 -10.44
N MET A 25 -19.32 -9.73 -10.24
CA MET A 25 -19.53 -11.19 -10.11
C MET A 25 -19.17 -11.96 -11.38
N GLU A 26 -19.44 -11.40 -12.56
CA GLU A 26 -19.05 -12.02 -13.83
C GLU A 26 -17.51 -12.02 -13.98
N GLU A 27 -16.83 -10.92 -13.67
CA GLU A 27 -15.36 -10.88 -13.74
C GLU A 27 -14.69 -11.78 -12.70
N VAL A 28 -15.26 -11.93 -11.49
CA VAL A 28 -14.77 -12.86 -10.48
C VAL A 28 -14.82 -14.31 -10.99
N LYS A 29 -15.87 -14.70 -11.73
CA LYS A 29 -15.96 -16.05 -12.33
C LYS A 29 -14.89 -16.33 -13.37
N LEU A 30 -14.30 -15.29 -13.97
CA LEU A 30 -13.24 -15.42 -14.97
C LEU A 30 -11.84 -15.51 -14.35
N ILE A 31 -11.73 -15.44 -13.01
CA ILE A 31 -10.43 -15.54 -12.34
C ILE A 31 -9.87 -16.96 -12.52
N GLU A 32 -8.74 -17.05 -13.21
CA GLU A 32 -7.94 -18.27 -13.33
C GLU A 32 -6.65 -18.11 -12.50
N ALA A 33 -6.71 -18.47 -11.23
CA ALA A 33 -5.57 -18.33 -10.34
C ALA A 33 -4.85 -19.68 -10.13
N LYS A 34 -3.56 -19.73 -10.49
CA LYS A 34 -2.70 -20.90 -10.27
C LYS A 34 -2.15 -21.01 -8.85
N ASN A 35 -2.17 -19.92 -8.10
CA ASN A 35 -1.67 -19.84 -6.72
C ASN A 35 -2.34 -18.68 -5.97
N TYR A 36 -2.13 -18.65 -4.65
CA TYR A 36 -2.71 -17.63 -3.77
C TYR A 36 -2.36 -16.20 -4.19
N ASN A 37 -1.09 -15.92 -4.51
CA ASN A 37 -0.66 -14.57 -4.85
C ASN A 37 -1.34 -14.04 -6.12
N THR A 38 -1.52 -14.91 -7.12
CA THR A 38 -2.24 -14.55 -8.35
C THR A 38 -3.72 -14.29 -8.06
N LEU A 39 -4.36 -15.16 -7.25
CA LEU A 39 -5.75 -14.98 -6.83
C LEU A 39 -5.93 -13.66 -6.07
N PHE A 40 -5.06 -13.42 -5.07
CA PHE A 40 -5.12 -12.21 -4.27
C PHE A 40 -4.96 -10.94 -5.12
N SER A 41 -3.97 -10.91 -6.02
CA SER A 41 -3.73 -9.76 -6.90
C SER A 41 -4.90 -9.47 -7.84
N GLN A 42 -5.52 -10.51 -8.40
CA GLN A 42 -6.68 -10.36 -9.28
C GLN A 42 -7.91 -9.86 -8.51
N LEU A 43 -8.20 -10.46 -7.35
CA LEU A 43 -9.29 -10.02 -6.49
C LEU A 43 -9.07 -8.59 -5.98
N TYR A 44 -7.84 -8.24 -5.57
CA TYR A 44 -7.49 -6.90 -5.14
C TYR A 44 -7.78 -5.86 -6.23
N SER A 45 -7.36 -6.13 -7.48
CA SER A 45 -7.60 -5.23 -8.61
C SER A 45 -9.10 -5.12 -8.96
N LEU A 46 -9.86 -6.22 -8.85
CA LEU A 46 -11.31 -6.18 -9.06
C LEU A 46 -12.03 -5.41 -7.96
N LEU A 47 -11.65 -5.60 -6.70
CA LEU A 47 -12.19 -4.83 -5.58
C LEU A 47 -11.90 -3.34 -5.75
N GLU A 48 -10.67 -2.96 -6.12
CA GLU A 48 -10.34 -1.57 -6.43
C GLU A 48 -11.24 -1.01 -7.53
N LYS A 49 -11.35 -1.72 -8.66
CA LYS A 49 -12.16 -1.30 -9.81
C LYS A 49 -13.63 -1.05 -9.46
N TYR A 50 -14.22 -1.90 -8.63
CA TYR A 50 -15.66 -1.89 -8.40
C TYR A 50 -16.11 -1.23 -7.10
N THR A 51 -15.21 -1.09 -6.11
CA THR A 51 -15.60 -0.62 -4.77
C THR A 51 -14.96 0.69 -4.33
N TRP A 52 -14.04 1.26 -5.12
CA TRP A 52 -13.35 2.52 -4.74
C TRP A 52 -14.30 3.73 -4.63
N CYS A 53 -15.42 3.74 -5.36
CA CYS A 53 -16.45 4.78 -5.30
C CYS A 53 -17.62 4.43 -4.38
N ILE A 54 -17.62 3.25 -3.74
CA ILE A 54 -18.68 2.83 -2.83
C ILE A 54 -18.30 3.29 -1.43
N ALA A 55 -19.24 3.90 -0.72
CA ALA A 55 -19.04 4.30 0.67
C ALA A 55 -18.87 3.07 1.58
N SER A 56 -17.92 3.10 2.50
CA SER A 56 -17.68 2.02 3.46
C SER A 56 -18.72 1.94 4.57
N ASP A 57 -19.40 3.06 4.85
CA ASP A 57 -20.35 3.22 5.93
C ASP A 57 -21.66 3.83 5.42
N THR A 58 -22.78 3.24 5.84
CA THR A 58 -24.13 3.68 5.51
C THR A 58 -24.83 4.43 6.66
N GLN A 59 -24.19 4.53 7.82
CA GLN A 59 -24.78 5.13 9.02
C GLN A 59 -24.36 6.59 9.20
N THR A 60 -23.18 6.97 8.73
CA THR A 60 -22.72 8.36 8.80
C THR A 60 -23.39 9.20 7.72
N LYS A 61 -23.69 10.46 8.07
CA LYS A 61 -24.34 11.41 7.16
C LYS A 61 -23.50 11.73 5.92
N ILE A 62 -22.18 11.70 6.05
CA ILE A 62 -21.21 11.88 4.97
C ILE A 62 -20.16 10.79 5.16
N SER A 63 -20.19 9.77 4.31
CA SER A 63 -19.16 8.75 4.26
C SER A 63 -18.16 9.12 3.17
N ASP A 64 -16.96 9.48 3.58
CA ASP A 64 -15.85 9.92 2.71
C ASP A 64 -14.75 8.85 2.55
N ILE A 65 -14.92 7.71 3.22
CA ILE A 65 -14.01 6.55 3.10
C ILE A 65 -14.60 5.56 2.10
N SER A 66 -13.79 5.16 1.11
CA SER A 66 -14.21 4.14 0.15
C SER A 66 -14.26 2.75 0.78
N LEU A 67 -15.16 1.90 0.29
CA LEU A 67 -15.22 0.50 0.70
C LEU A 67 -13.91 -0.22 0.37
N PHE A 68 -13.27 0.11 -0.75
CA PHE A 68 -11.97 -0.45 -1.11
C PHE A 68 -10.90 -0.09 -0.09
N ASP A 69 -10.77 1.18 0.31
CA ASP A 69 -9.76 1.61 1.28
C ASP A 69 -10.00 0.98 2.65
N HIS A 70 -11.26 0.86 3.07
CA HIS A 70 -11.62 0.15 4.30
C HIS A 70 -11.20 -1.32 4.25
N LEU A 71 -11.53 -2.05 3.19
CA LEU A 71 -11.18 -3.46 3.02
C LEU A 71 -9.66 -3.66 2.93
N LYS A 72 -8.97 -2.80 2.17
CA LYS A 72 -7.51 -2.80 2.04
C LYS A 72 -6.84 -2.60 3.39
N THR A 73 -7.23 -1.59 4.14
CA THR A 73 -6.66 -1.28 5.46
C THR A 73 -6.92 -2.40 6.45
N THR A 74 -8.15 -2.94 6.46
CA THR A 74 -8.52 -4.10 7.30
C THR A 74 -7.65 -5.32 6.99
N SER A 75 -7.44 -5.63 5.70
CA SER A 75 -6.59 -6.74 5.28
C SER A 75 -5.14 -6.53 5.72
N GLY A 76 -4.58 -5.33 5.50
CA GLY A 76 -3.21 -5.00 5.91
C GLY A 76 -2.99 -5.09 7.42
N LEU A 77 -3.93 -4.59 8.22
CA LEU A 77 -3.92 -4.69 9.68
C LEU A 77 -4.02 -6.15 10.15
N ALA A 78 -4.92 -6.93 9.56
CA ALA A 78 -5.10 -8.33 9.90
C ALA A 78 -3.83 -9.14 9.64
N LEU A 79 -3.18 -8.97 8.48
CA LEU A 79 -1.95 -9.67 8.14
C LEU A 79 -0.79 -9.27 9.05
N ALA A 80 -0.57 -7.97 9.28
CA ALA A 80 0.48 -7.49 10.18
C ALA A 80 0.27 -8.01 11.62
N SER A 81 -0.97 -8.00 12.12
CA SER A 81 -1.33 -8.54 13.42
C SER A 81 -1.08 -10.05 13.50
N TYR A 82 -1.49 -10.80 12.47
CA TYR A 82 -1.25 -12.25 12.39
C TYR A 82 0.24 -12.59 12.48
N ILE A 83 1.08 -11.88 11.72
CA ILE A 83 2.54 -12.08 11.74
C ILE A 83 3.10 -11.79 13.13
N ALA A 84 2.68 -10.67 13.75
CA ALA A 84 3.12 -10.29 15.10
C ALA A 84 2.78 -11.37 16.13
N HIS A 85 1.55 -11.88 16.10
CA HIS A 85 1.10 -12.94 17.03
C HIS A 85 1.83 -14.27 16.77
N LYS A 86 2.02 -14.62 15.50
CA LYS A 86 2.73 -15.86 15.12
C LYS A 86 4.17 -15.86 15.57
N GLU A 87 4.90 -14.77 15.36
CA GLU A 87 6.32 -14.66 15.73
C GLU A 87 6.51 -14.57 17.25
N ASN A 88 5.54 -14.02 17.97
CA ASN A 88 5.56 -13.95 19.44
C ASN A 88 5.02 -15.19 20.14
N GLY A 89 4.60 -16.24 19.41
CA GLY A 89 4.05 -17.48 19.97
C GLY A 89 2.68 -17.32 20.64
N LYS A 90 1.89 -16.31 20.25
CA LYS A 90 0.64 -15.92 20.93
C LYS A 90 -0.62 -16.13 20.09
N LEU A 91 -0.57 -16.96 19.05
CA LEU A 91 -1.72 -17.24 18.17
C LEU A 91 -2.95 -17.78 18.90
N GLU A 92 -2.75 -18.53 20.00
CA GLU A 92 -3.84 -19.16 20.77
C GLU A 92 -4.48 -18.21 21.79
N GLU A 93 -3.83 -17.10 22.15
CA GLU A 93 -4.32 -16.19 23.19
C GLU A 93 -5.47 -15.26 22.74
N GLY A 94 -5.82 -15.28 21.45
CA GLY A 94 -6.88 -14.44 20.89
C GLY A 94 -6.66 -12.94 21.13
N ASN A 95 -7.68 -12.16 20.89
CA ASN A 95 -7.68 -10.70 20.80
C ASN A 95 -7.29 -9.88 22.08
N LYS A 96 -6.61 -10.45 23.06
CA LYS A 96 -6.17 -9.73 24.27
C LYS A 96 -5.18 -8.58 23.97
N TYR A 97 -4.57 -8.57 22.78
CA TYR A 97 -3.56 -7.59 22.38
C TYR A 97 -4.11 -6.43 21.55
N GLY A 98 -5.40 -6.40 21.23
CA GLY A 98 -5.99 -5.57 20.17
C GLY A 98 -5.87 -4.06 20.33
N LYS A 99 -5.77 -3.50 21.52
CA LYS A 99 -5.81 -2.03 21.69
C LYS A 99 -4.57 -1.41 22.35
N SER A 100 -3.88 -2.10 23.24
CA SER A 100 -2.85 -1.49 24.10
C SER A 100 -1.40 -1.78 23.75
N GLY A 101 -1.12 -2.69 22.80
CA GLY A 101 0.24 -3.11 22.42
C GLY A 101 0.75 -2.40 21.18
N ASN A 102 2.06 -2.13 21.13
CA ASN A 102 2.77 -1.66 19.92
C ASN A 102 2.94 -2.82 18.94
N GLN A 103 1.85 -3.23 18.28
CA GLN A 103 1.84 -4.41 17.39
C GLN A 103 2.28 -4.08 15.97
N PHE A 104 2.24 -2.82 15.60
CA PHE A 104 2.46 -2.35 14.26
C PHE A 104 3.69 -1.47 14.16
N LEU A 105 4.30 -1.50 12.98
CA LEU A 105 5.28 -0.54 12.52
C LEU A 105 4.71 0.17 11.29
N LEU A 106 4.77 1.48 11.28
CA LEU A 106 4.58 2.26 10.05
C LEU A 106 5.98 2.53 9.48
N LEU A 107 6.28 1.90 8.34
CA LEU A 107 7.51 2.12 7.60
C LEU A 107 7.33 3.27 6.62
N ALA A 108 8.29 4.17 6.56
CA ALA A 108 8.37 5.22 5.56
C ALA A 108 9.66 5.06 4.75
N GLY A 109 9.53 4.93 3.44
CA GLY A 109 10.63 4.92 2.49
C GLY A 109 10.64 6.16 1.62
N ASP A 110 11.83 6.75 1.38
CA ASP A 110 12.01 7.90 0.53
C ASP A 110 13.33 7.81 -0.23
N ILE A 111 13.29 8.04 -1.55
CA ILE A 111 14.49 8.14 -2.37
C ILE A 111 14.95 9.60 -2.38
N SER A 112 16.10 9.87 -1.81
CA SER A 112 16.74 11.19 -1.80
C SER A 112 17.66 11.37 -2.99
N GLY A 113 17.87 12.64 -3.40
CA GLY A 113 18.72 13.01 -4.55
C GLY A 113 18.00 13.01 -5.90
N ILE A 114 16.69 12.74 -5.92
CA ILE A 114 15.88 12.62 -7.16
C ILE A 114 16.03 13.85 -8.06
N GLN A 115 15.96 15.06 -7.52
CA GLN A 115 16.04 16.28 -8.34
C GLN A 115 17.39 16.38 -9.04
N ASN A 116 18.49 16.23 -8.32
CA ASN A 116 19.83 16.26 -8.91
C ASN A 116 19.98 15.14 -9.94
N PHE A 117 19.55 13.92 -9.64
CA PHE A 117 19.59 12.80 -10.59
C PHE A 117 18.79 13.09 -11.86
N ILE A 118 17.58 13.65 -11.75
CA ILE A 118 16.70 13.91 -12.90
C ILE A 118 17.26 15.02 -13.77
N TYR A 119 17.76 16.12 -13.18
CA TYR A 119 18.20 17.32 -13.92
C TYR A 119 19.67 17.30 -14.33
N ASP A 120 20.50 16.41 -13.79
CA ASP A 120 21.90 16.30 -14.16
C ASP A 120 22.09 15.90 -15.62
N GLY A 121 22.99 16.60 -16.32
CA GLY A 121 23.36 16.31 -17.71
C GLY A 121 22.29 16.62 -18.76
N LEU A 122 21.25 17.40 -18.43
CA LEU A 122 20.23 17.81 -19.40
C LEU A 122 20.78 18.75 -20.44
N LYS A 123 20.74 18.32 -21.72
CA LYS A 123 20.97 19.19 -22.89
C LYS A 123 19.61 19.57 -23.49
N ALA A 124 19.48 20.80 -24.00
CA ALA A 124 18.23 21.35 -24.54
C ALA A 124 17.55 20.43 -25.59
N SER A 125 18.34 19.75 -26.39
CA SER A 125 17.89 18.89 -27.49
C SER A 125 17.42 17.55 -27.01
N ASN A 126 16.72 17.16 -26.18
CA ASN A 126 16.14 15.88 -25.73
C ASN A 126 15.77 15.91 -24.24
N ALA A 127 15.74 17.09 -23.62
CA ALA A 127 15.46 17.23 -22.18
C ALA A 127 14.17 16.52 -21.75
N ALA A 128 13.08 16.70 -22.48
CA ALA A 128 11.79 16.09 -22.14
C ALA A 128 11.83 14.55 -22.14
N LYS A 129 12.54 13.94 -23.09
CA LYS A 129 12.68 12.47 -23.17
C LYS A 129 13.52 11.93 -22.02
N ILE A 130 14.62 12.61 -21.70
CA ILE A 130 15.53 12.24 -20.60
C ILE A 130 14.81 12.38 -19.26
N LEU A 131 14.08 13.50 -19.05
CA LEU A 131 13.29 13.73 -17.83
C LEU A 131 12.25 12.61 -17.60
N ARG A 132 11.49 12.26 -18.64
CA ARG A 132 10.51 11.16 -18.54
C ARG A 132 11.18 9.85 -18.22
N GLY A 133 12.29 9.50 -18.87
CA GLY A 133 13.04 8.28 -18.63
C GLY A 133 13.58 8.20 -17.21
N LYS A 134 14.20 9.27 -16.71
CA LYS A 134 14.73 9.33 -15.34
C LYS A 134 13.62 9.33 -14.28
N SER A 135 12.50 10.02 -14.52
CA SER A 135 11.33 9.98 -13.62
C SER A 135 10.71 8.60 -13.55
N PHE A 136 10.54 7.93 -14.72
CA PHE A 136 10.08 6.54 -14.77
C PHE A 136 11.03 5.60 -14.02
N PHE A 137 12.34 5.79 -14.18
CA PHE A 137 13.35 4.99 -13.51
C PHE A 137 13.27 5.11 -11.97
N VAL A 138 13.13 6.34 -11.45
CA VAL A 138 12.92 6.56 -10.00
C VAL A 138 11.66 5.86 -9.50
N LYS A 139 10.56 5.97 -10.25
CA LYS A 139 9.31 5.26 -9.93
C LYS A 139 9.51 3.74 -9.91
N ALA A 140 10.18 3.18 -10.93
CA ALA A 140 10.46 1.76 -11.02
C ALA A 140 11.32 1.25 -9.86
N ILE A 141 12.36 2.00 -9.45
CA ILE A 141 13.16 1.66 -8.26
C ILE A 141 12.26 1.63 -7.02
N SER A 142 11.43 2.66 -6.82
CA SER A 142 10.53 2.72 -5.67
C SER A 142 9.58 1.51 -5.62
N ASP A 143 9.00 1.13 -6.75
CA ASP A 143 8.10 -0.01 -6.85
C ASP A 143 8.82 -1.35 -6.55
N VAL A 144 10.01 -1.54 -7.11
CA VAL A 144 10.82 -2.74 -6.86
C VAL A 144 11.22 -2.83 -5.39
N VAL A 145 11.62 -1.72 -4.78
CA VAL A 145 11.97 -1.68 -3.35
C VAL A 145 10.76 -2.00 -2.49
N THR A 146 9.60 -1.38 -2.77
CA THR A 146 8.34 -1.67 -2.07
C THR A 146 8.00 -3.16 -2.18
N TYR A 147 8.04 -3.73 -3.37
CA TYR A 147 7.78 -5.15 -3.59
C TYR A 147 8.76 -6.06 -2.82
N ASN A 148 10.05 -5.74 -2.84
CA ASN A 148 11.05 -6.51 -2.08
C ASN A 148 10.81 -6.45 -0.58
N ILE A 149 10.45 -5.29 -0.03
CA ILE A 149 10.09 -5.15 1.39
C ILE A 149 8.89 -6.04 1.71
N LEU A 150 7.81 -5.98 0.92
CA LEU A 150 6.64 -6.82 1.13
C LEU A 150 7.00 -8.31 1.12
N LYS A 151 7.80 -8.74 0.14
CA LYS A 151 8.25 -10.13 0.02
C LYS A 151 9.08 -10.60 1.22
N GLU A 152 10.09 -9.82 1.63
CA GLU A 152 10.97 -10.15 2.76
C GLU A 152 10.23 -10.17 4.10
N LEU A 153 9.25 -9.29 4.27
CA LEU A 153 8.43 -9.22 5.47
C LEU A 153 7.19 -10.13 5.41
N LYS A 154 6.97 -10.85 4.30
CA LYS A 154 5.79 -11.71 4.06
C LYS A 154 4.47 -10.95 4.12
N LEU A 155 4.49 -9.72 3.65
CA LEU A 155 3.34 -8.83 3.55
C LEU A 155 2.74 -8.89 2.14
N ASP A 156 1.52 -8.38 2.01
CA ASP A 156 0.81 -8.24 0.74
C ASP A 156 0.67 -6.77 0.32
N ILE A 157 0.20 -6.54 -0.90
CA ILE A 157 -0.03 -5.19 -1.44
C ILE A 157 -1.00 -4.37 -0.57
N SER A 158 -1.94 -5.01 0.13
CA SER A 158 -2.85 -4.36 1.09
C SER A 158 -2.12 -3.64 2.24
N ASN A 159 -0.88 -4.04 2.53
CA ASN A 159 -0.04 -3.39 3.53
C ASN A 159 0.60 -2.08 3.03
N VAL A 160 0.55 -1.79 1.72
CA VAL A 160 1.03 -0.52 1.17
C VAL A 160 -0.04 0.55 1.38
N VAL A 161 0.19 1.43 2.34
CA VAL A 161 -0.73 2.55 2.63
C VAL A 161 -0.70 3.55 1.47
N LEU A 162 0.51 3.94 1.05
CA LEU A 162 0.74 4.87 -0.05
C LEU A 162 2.04 4.51 -0.78
N SER A 163 2.07 4.67 -2.10
CA SER A 163 3.29 4.63 -2.91
C SER A 163 3.19 5.65 -4.03
N SER A 164 4.01 6.69 -3.99
CA SER A 164 4.01 7.76 -4.98
C SER A 164 5.36 8.50 -5.04
N GLY A 165 5.83 8.81 -6.26
CA GLY A 165 6.92 9.74 -6.49
C GLY A 165 8.27 9.43 -5.83
N GLY A 166 8.56 8.16 -5.55
CA GLY A 166 9.78 7.75 -4.83
C GLY A 166 9.60 7.62 -3.32
N LYS A 167 8.37 7.84 -2.83
CA LYS A 167 7.99 7.66 -1.42
C LYS A 167 6.98 6.54 -1.28
N PHE A 168 7.03 5.82 -0.17
CA PHE A 168 6.00 4.86 0.19
C PHE A 168 5.85 4.74 1.71
N TYR A 169 4.67 4.29 2.10
CA TYR A 169 4.36 3.92 3.49
C TYR A 169 3.81 2.50 3.51
N ILE A 170 4.35 1.68 4.41
CA ILE A 170 3.95 0.28 4.57
C ILE A 170 3.61 0.03 6.03
N LEU A 171 2.47 -0.62 6.26
CA LEU A 171 2.07 -1.11 7.57
C LEU A 171 2.64 -2.52 7.77
N ALA A 172 3.49 -2.70 8.77
CA ALA A 172 4.15 -3.96 9.07
C ALA A 172 3.92 -4.40 10.51
N SER A 173 4.30 -5.64 10.82
CA SER A 173 4.30 -6.18 12.18
C SER A 173 5.48 -5.63 13.00
N ASN A 174 5.26 -5.25 14.25
CA ASN A 174 6.32 -4.87 15.18
C ASN A 174 6.92 -6.11 15.82
N THR A 175 7.90 -6.70 15.15
CA THR A 175 8.67 -7.83 15.67
C THR A 175 10.16 -7.57 15.51
N LYS A 176 10.98 -8.23 16.35
CA LYS A 176 12.43 -8.12 16.25
C LYS A 176 12.93 -8.54 14.87
N ASN A 177 12.38 -9.62 14.32
CA ASN A 177 12.73 -10.12 12.99
C ASN A 177 12.40 -9.09 11.89
N THR A 178 11.24 -8.42 11.99
CA THR A 178 10.85 -7.35 11.06
C THR A 178 11.86 -6.20 11.08
N ILE A 179 12.26 -5.74 12.27
CA ILE A 179 13.22 -4.63 12.43
C ILE A 179 14.61 -5.01 11.87
N GLU A 180 15.10 -6.20 12.18
CA GLU A 180 16.38 -6.70 11.65
C GLU A 180 16.40 -6.76 10.13
N LYS A 181 15.33 -7.24 9.52
CA LYS A 181 15.17 -7.29 8.05
C LYS A 181 15.11 -5.90 7.42
N ILE A 182 14.40 -4.96 8.03
CA ILE A 182 14.33 -3.57 7.56
C ILE A 182 15.74 -2.96 7.49
N GLU A 183 16.54 -3.13 8.54
CA GLU A 183 17.90 -2.61 8.58
C GLU A 183 18.83 -3.31 7.57
N GLU A 184 18.64 -4.60 7.33
CA GLU A 184 19.36 -5.34 6.30
C GLU A 184 19.02 -4.83 4.89
N ILE A 185 17.72 -4.69 4.58
CA ILE A 185 17.23 -4.16 3.30
C ILE A 185 17.81 -2.77 3.06
N LYS A 186 17.75 -1.88 4.05
CA LYS A 186 18.29 -0.52 3.99
C LYS A 186 19.79 -0.52 3.65
N ARG A 187 20.58 -1.35 4.33
CA ARG A 187 22.03 -1.46 4.05
C ARG A 187 22.32 -1.97 2.64
N ASN A 188 21.65 -3.05 2.23
CA ASN A 188 21.86 -3.67 0.93
C ASN A 188 21.45 -2.74 -0.21
N LEU A 189 20.32 -2.07 -0.05
CA LEU A 189 19.82 -1.12 -1.04
C LEU A 189 20.76 0.09 -1.20
N ASN A 190 21.19 0.70 -0.09
CA ASN A 190 22.10 1.84 -0.16
C ASN A 190 23.47 1.46 -0.71
N LYS A 191 23.97 0.27 -0.42
CA LYS A 191 25.18 -0.27 -1.06
C LYS A 191 25.02 -0.41 -2.58
N TYR A 192 23.87 -0.92 -3.03
CA TYR A 192 23.56 -1.04 -4.45
C TYR A 192 23.45 0.34 -5.12
N LEU A 193 22.70 1.28 -4.53
CA LEU A 193 22.55 2.64 -5.06
C LEU A 193 23.88 3.37 -5.12
N TYR A 194 24.73 3.27 -4.09
CA TYR A 194 26.05 3.86 -4.08
C TYR A 194 26.92 3.34 -5.23
N ASN A 195 26.96 2.01 -5.41
CA ASN A 195 27.77 1.40 -6.48
C ASN A 195 27.27 1.75 -7.89
N LYS A 196 25.97 1.99 -8.07
CA LYS A 196 25.38 2.29 -9.38
C LYS A 196 25.31 3.77 -9.70
N PHE A 197 25.12 4.61 -8.69
CA PHE A 197 24.83 6.04 -8.87
C PHE A 197 25.84 6.94 -8.14
N TYR A 198 26.92 6.37 -7.59
CA TYR A 198 28.02 7.12 -6.98
C TYR A 198 27.56 8.17 -5.97
N GLY A 199 26.52 7.84 -5.18
CA GLY A 199 25.97 8.73 -4.16
C GLY A 199 24.96 9.77 -4.68
N GLN A 200 24.61 9.78 -5.97
CA GLN A 200 23.55 10.67 -6.49
C GLN A 200 22.17 10.32 -5.94
N LEU A 201 21.90 9.02 -5.71
CA LEU A 201 20.66 8.53 -5.12
C LEU A 201 20.97 7.84 -3.79
N TYR A 202 20.15 8.12 -2.80
CA TYR A 202 20.20 7.52 -1.49
C TYR A 202 18.80 7.15 -1.01
N PHE A 203 18.68 6.01 -0.31
CA PHE A 203 17.39 5.54 0.17
C PHE A 203 17.29 5.70 1.69
N ASN A 204 16.31 6.49 2.13
CA ASN A 204 15.93 6.60 3.53
C ASN A 204 14.82 5.61 3.82
N LEU A 205 15.03 4.76 4.81
CA LEU A 205 14.02 3.86 5.34
C LEU A 205 13.99 4.06 6.86
N VAL A 206 12.86 4.47 7.36
CA VAL A 206 12.61 4.71 8.78
C VAL A 206 11.31 4.02 9.20
N HIS A 207 11.15 3.78 10.48
CA HIS A 207 9.92 3.21 11.03
C HIS A 207 9.56 3.88 12.34
N ILE A 208 8.27 3.88 12.65
CA ILE A 208 7.71 4.26 13.94
C ILE A 208 6.82 3.14 14.45
N GLU A 209 6.80 2.95 15.76
CA GLU A 209 5.86 2.04 16.40
C GLU A 209 4.46 2.64 16.44
N ALA A 210 3.45 1.84 16.11
CA ALA A 210 2.06 2.23 16.18
C ALA A 210 1.26 1.27 17.06
N LYS A 211 0.42 1.85 17.93
CA LYS A 211 -0.54 1.09 18.74
C LYS A 211 -1.82 0.89 17.93
N GLY A 212 -2.49 -0.25 18.13
CA GLY A 212 -3.79 -0.49 17.53
C GLY A 212 -4.82 0.58 17.87
N GLN A 213 -4.75 1.16 19.08
CA GLN A 213 -5.63 2.25 19.49
C GLN A 213 -5.36 3.55 18.72
N MET A 214 -4.11 3.90 18.44
CA MET A 214 -3.78 5.09 17.64
C MET A 214 -4.36 5.00 16.23
N ILE A 215 -4.37 3.78 15.67
CA ILE A 215 -4.96 3.54 14.35
C ILE A 215 -6.50 3.62 14.41
N ALA A 216 -7.11 3.20 15.52
CA ALA A 216 -8.57 3.20 15.69
C ALA A 216 -9.13 4.58 16.05
N ASP A 217 -8.36 5.44 16.71
CA ASP A 217 -8.83 6.76 17.18
C ASP A 217 -8.64 7.86 16.12
N GLU A 218 -7.77 7.64 15.10
CA GLU A 218 -7.49 8.61 14.03
C GLU A 218 -8.15 8.24 12.68
N PHE A 219 -8.87 7.13 12.61
CA PHE A 219 -9.66 6.67 11.47
C PHE A 219 -11.11 6.41 11.89
#